data_15a3f3eea53c928d8c1294bf73fa52ec
#
_entry.id   15a3f3eea53c928d8c1294bf73fa52ec
#
_cell.length_a   1.000
_cell.length_b   1.000
_cell.length_c   1.000
_cell.angle_alpha   90.00
_cell.angle_beta   90.00
_cell.angle_gamma   90.00
#
_symmetry.space_group_name_H-M   'P 1'
#
loop_
_entity.id
_entity.type
_entity.pdbx_description
1 polymer ?
#
loop_
_entity_poly.entity_id
_entity_poly.type
_entity_poly.pdbx_seq_one_letter_code
_entity_poly.pdbx_strand_id
1 'polypeptide(L)'
;MSRDLGDSFELASDGYSPDRVVADPSLNRRFVMECRKRELNAPIGELNRSLLNLRKSGGLAGRRRSKRTHFQDEDEYRFAAEIAARFLERRDQVSLDTIICEPTRVAEFDEIAQRISPGQMRLQYRWAAFNLRKSGKLEPELVARVRPPTSVINLPVHRLVLDELPRSQGVYLFFDDDQLLYVGETENLRSRIKKHLDHSDNKGLARWLWKFGTEGLNVELQLLDDATKSNARKAFELELIRSRNPVFNIKR
;
A
#
# COMPACT_ATOMS: atom_id res chain seq x y z
N MET A 1 16.30 -27.49 -13.50
CA MET A 1 15.50 -26.25 -13.70
C MET A 1 15.48 -25.32 -12.48
N SER A 2 14.96 -25.69 -11.31
CA SER A 2 14.92 -24.77 -10.15
C SER A 2 16.32 -24.41 -9.61
N ARG A 3 17.26 -25.37 -9.60
CA ARG A 3 18.63 -25.13 -9.16
C ARG A 3 19.35 -24.20 -10.14
N ASP A 4 19.30 -24.48 -11.43
CA ASP A 4 19.96 -23.68 -12.47
C ASP A 4 19.43 -22.25 -12.52
N LEU A 5 18.11 -22.07 -12.31
CA LEU A 5 17.48 -20.77 -12.20
C LEU A 5 18.00 -20.00 -10.98
N GLY A 6 18.11 -20.68 -9.84
CA GLY A 6 18.67 -20.11 -8.62
C GLY A 6 20.14 -19.71 -8.77
N ASP A 7 20.93 -20.52 -9.45
CA ASP A 7 22.36 -20.23 -9.71
C ASP A 7 22.51 -19.08 -10.70
N SER A 8 21.66 -19.02 -11.73
CA SER A 8 21.59 -17.87 -12.65
C SER A 8 21.24 -16.57 -11.94
N PHE A 9 20.29 -16.63 -11.01
CA PHE A 9 19.92 -15.48 -10.18
C PHE A 9 21.10 -15.03 -9.31
N GLU A 10 21.79 -15.93 -8.65
CA GLU A 10 22.92 -15.60 -7.76
C GLU A 10 24.01 -14.84 -8.49
N LEU A 11 24.40 -15.30 -9.67
CA LEU A 11 25.42 -14.66 -10.51
C LEU A 11 24.97 -13.29 -11.07
N ALA A 12 23.68 -13.13 -11.34
CA ALA A 12 23.16 -11.90 -11.93
C ALA A 12 22.75 -10.85 -10.91
N SER A 13 22.42 -11.27 -9.67
CA SER A 13 21.73 -10.44 -8.69
C SER A 13 22.56 -9.30 -8.11
N ASP A 14 23.87 -9.39 -8.17
CA ASP A 14 24.79 -8.44 -7.51
C ASP A 14 24.39 -8.18 -6.03
N GLY A 15 23.90 -9.21 -5.34
CA GLY A 15 23.42 -9.13 -3.95
C GLY A 15 22.02 -8.51 -3.76
N TYR A 16 21.31 -8.15 -4.82
CA TYR A 16 19.95 -7.65 -4.75
C TYR A 16 18.89 -8.76 -4.69
N SER A 17 17.68 -8.37 -4.33
CA SER A 17 16.55 -9.29 -4.24
C SER A 17 16.03 -9.73 -5.63
N PRO A 18 15.30 -10.87 -5.73
CA PRO A 18 14.66 -11.30 -6.96
C PRO A 18 13.73 -10.25 -7.58
N ASP A 19 12.97 -9.53 -6.74
CA ASP A 19 12.12 -8.43 -7.22
C ASP A 19 12.95 -7.34 -7.90
N ARG A 20 14.10 -7.00 -7.33
CA ARG A 20 15.00 -6.02 -7.93
C ARG A 20 15.57 -6.52 -9.24
N VAL A 21 15.97 -7.79 -9.33
CA VAL A 21 16.49 -8.39 -10.58
C VAL A 21 15.45 -8.36 -11.70
N VAL A 22 14.17 -8.61 -11.37
CA VAL A 22 13.09 -8.55 -12.36
C VAL A 22 12.77 -7.10 -12.75
N ALA A 23 12.76 -6.18 -11.79
CA ALA A 23 12.43 -4.78 -12.04
C ALA A 23 13.52 -3.99 -12.76
N ASP A 24 14.79 -4.30 -12.50
CA ASP A 24 15.94 -3.57 -13.05
C ASP A 24 16.29 -4.07 -14.46
N PRO A 25 16.20 -3.23 -15.50
CA PRO A 25 16.50 -3.67 -16.87
C PRO A 25 17.91 -4.26 -17.04
N SER A 26 18.90 -3.75 -16.31
CA SER A 26 20.29 -4.20 -16.42
C SER A 26 20.51 -5.55 -15.74
N LEU A 27 20.02 -5.69 -14.50
CA LEU A 27 20.09 -6.95 -13.76
C LEU A 27 19.26 -8.05 -14.43
N ASN A 28 18.07 -7.69 -14.98
CA ASN A 28 17.21 -8.64 -15.68
C ASN A 28 17.90 -9.17 -16.94
N ARG A 29 18.54 -8.30 -17.72
CA ARG A 29 19.31 -8.72 -18.90
C ARG A 29 20.42 -9.71 -18.51
N ARG A 30 21.17 -9.41 -17.45
CA ARG A 30 22.21 -10.34 -16.92
C ARG A 30 21.62 -11.67 -16.49
N PHE A 31 20.49 -11.63 -15.76
CA PHE A 31 19.80 -12.85 -15.33
C PHE A 31 19.38 -13.73 -16.51
N VAL A 32 18.76 -13.14 -17.53
CA VAL A 32 18.38 -13.87 -18.74
C VAL A 32 19.59 -14.46 -19.46
N MET A 33 20.69 -13.71 -19.54
CA MET A 33 21.95 -14.22 -20.13
C MET A 33 22.49 -15.42 -19.34
N GLU A 34 22.50 -15.37 -18.01
CA GLU A 34 22.96 -16.49 -17.17
C GLU A 34 22.01 -17.71 -17.29
N CYS A 35 20.71 -17.50 -17.46
CA CYS A 35 19.76 -18.56 -17.79
C CYS A 35 20.08 -19.22 -19.13
N ARG A 36 20.36 -18.43 -20.17
CA ARG A 36 20.72 -18.96 -21.51
C ARG A 36 22.00 -19.79 -21.51
N LYS A 37 23.00 -19.36 -20.76
CA LYS A 37 24.27 -20.14 -20.59
C LYS A 37 24.02 -21.52 -19.97
N ARG A 38 22.90 -21.71 -19.26
CA ARG A 38 22.48 -22.98 -18.65
C ARG A 38 21.34 -23.66 -19.43
N GLU A 39 21.21 -23.31 -20.69
CA GLU A 39 20.24 -23.89 -21.61
C GLU A 39 18.75 -23.71 -21.15
N LEU A 40 18.48 -22.75 -20.26
CA LEU A 40 17.13 -22.38 -19.88
C LEU A 40 16.50 -21.49 -20.97
N ASN A 41 15.93 -22.13 -22.00
CA ASN A 41 15.46 -21.47 -23.22
C ASN A 41 14.01 -20.98 -23.17
N ALA A 42 13.40 -20.91 -22.00
CA ALA A 42 12.03 -20.39 -21.83
C ALA A 42 11.93 -18.89 -22.17
N PRO A 43 10.75 -18.39 -22.58
CA PRO A 43 10.50 -16.95 -22.76
C PRO A 43 10.91 -16.13 -21.55
N ILE A 44 11.33 -14.87 -21.76
CA ILE A 44 11.81 -13.99 -20.67
C ILE A 44 10.75 -13.85 -19.57
N GLY A 45 9.48 -13.68 -19.95
CA GLY A 45 8.39 -13.57 -18.98
C GLY A 45 8.23 -14.80 -18.10
N GLU A 46 8.46 -16.00 -18.65
CA GLU A 46 8.43 -17.26 -17.89
C GLU A 46 9.62 -17.38 -16.94
N LEU A 47 10.82 -17.02 -17.38
CA LEU A 47 12.03 -17.00 -16.53
C LEU A 47 11.82 -16.06 -15.35
N ASN A 48 11.31 -14.86 -15.59
CA ASN A 48 11.02 -13.86 -14.56
C ASN A 48 9.95 -14.36 -13.57
N ARG A 49 8.84 -14.92 -14.05
CA ARG A 49 7.79 -15.51 -13.20
C ARG A 49 8.31 -16.68 -12.38
N SER A 50 9.12 -17.56 -13.01
CA SER A 50 9.74 -18.69 -12.31
C SER A 50 10.67 -18.22 -11.20
N LEU A 51 11.44 -17.14 -11.40
CA LEU A 51 12.25 -16.53 -10.35
C LEU A 51 11.42 -15.98 -9.19
N LEU A 52 10.32 -15.26 -9.47
CA LEU A 52 9.44 -14.76 -8.43
C LEU A 52 8.72 -15.89 -7.67
N ASN A 53 8.35 -16.97 -8.36
CA ASN A 53 7.75 -18.16 -7.75
C ASN A 53 8.77 -18.91 -6.88
N LEU A 54 9.99 -19.08 -7.35
CA LEU A 54 11.08 -19.70 -6.59
C LEU A 54 11.35 -18.93 -5.28
N ARG A 55 11.28 -17.58 -5.32
CA ARG A 55 11.35 -16.75 -4.12
C ARG A 55 10.17 -17.03 -3.16
N LYS A 56 8.93 -17.09 -3.70
CA LYS A 56 7.70 -17.31 -2.89
C LYS A 56 7.69 -18.67 -2.21
N SER A 57 8.21 -19.70 -2.87
CA SER A 57 8.32 -21.06 -2.33
C SER A 57 9.51 -21.28 -1.38
N GLY A 58 10.31 -20.25 -1.12
CA GLY A 58 11.51 -20.38 -0.29
C GLY A 58 12.71 -21.04 -0.97
N GLY A 59 12.63 -21.38 -2.26
CA GLY A 59 13.69 -22.04 -3.02
C GLY A 59 14.97 -21.22 -3.19
N LEU A 60 15.00 -19.97 -2.71
CA LEU A 60 16.17 -19.10 -2.64
C LEU A 60 16.67 -18.92 -1.20
N ALA A 61 16.21 -19.74 -0.25
CA ALA A 61 16.68 -19.70 1.13
C ALA A 61 18.19 -20.02 1.18
N GLY A 62 18.92 -19.30 2.04
CA GLY A 62 20.38 -19.43 2.17
C GLY A 62 21.22 -18.65 1.14
N ARG A 63 20.62 -18.13 0.08
CA ARG A 63 21.35 -17.28 -0.89
C ARG A 63 21.50 -15.85 -0.33
N ARG A 64 22.72 -15.35 -0.39
CA ARG A 64 23.11 -14.09 0.27
C ARG A 64 22.45 -12.89 -0.42
N ARG A 65 21.73 -12.07 0.37
CA ARG A 65 21.20 -10.77 -0.03
C ARG A 65 21.89 -9.71 0.82
N SER A 66 22.77 -8.95 0.22
CA SER A 66 23.58 -7.95 0.93
C SER A 66 23.13 -6.52 0.66
N LYS A 67 22.35 -6.28 -0.41
CA LYS A 67 21.95 -4.94 -0.83
C LYS A 67 20.45 -4.74 -0.69
N ARG A 68 20.06 -3.57 -0.21
CA ARG A 68 18.67 -3.10 -0.17
C ARG A 68 18.43 -2.06 -1.28
N THR A 69 17.25 -2.10 -1.86
CA THR A 69 16.82 -1.07 -2.80
C THR A 69 16.04 -0.02 -2.04
N HIS A 70 16.49 1.22 -2.12
CA HIS A 70 15.80 2.39 -1.61
C HIS A 70 15.96 3.51 -2.62
N PHE A 71 14.89 4.25 -2.88
CA PHE A 71 14.90 5.48 -3.66
C PHE A 71 14.35 6.60 -2.79
N GLN A 72 14.96 7.77 -2.92
CA GLN A 72 14.42 8.99 -2.31
C GLN A 72 13.21 9.45 -3.13
N ASP A 73 12.35 10.24 -2.51
CA ASP A 73 11.23 10.93 -3.17
C ASP A 73 10.24 9.99 -3.91
N GLU A 74 10.10 8.73 -3.43
CA GLU A 74 9.18 7.74 -4.03
C GLU A 74 7.74 8.29 -4.10
N ASP A 75 7.35 9.13 -3.16
CA ASP A 75 5.99 9.71 -3.11
C ASP A 75 5.71 10.65 -4.30
N GLU A 76 6.73 11.23 -4.94
CA GLU A 76 6.57 12.11 -6.09
C GLU A 76 6.13 11.39 -7.37
N TYR A 77 6.45 10.11 -7.51
CA TYR A 77 6.15 9.33 -8.73
C TYR A 77 5.36 8.03 -8.47
N ARG A 78 5.13 7.69 -7.22
CA ARG A 78 4.46 6.46 -6.82
C ARG A 78 3.03 6.36 -7.37
N PHE A 79 2.30 7.48 -7.39
CA PHE A 79 0.96 7.54 -7.97
C PHE A 79 0.96 7.20 -9.46
N ALA A 80 1.99 7.61 -10.20
CA ALA A 80 2.13 7.28 -11.62
C ALA A 80 2.34 5.78 -11.83
N ALA A 81 3.14 5.15 -10.98
CA ALA A 81 3.33 3.70 -10.99
C ALA A 81 2.04 2.94 -10.64
N GLU A 82 1.26 3.47 -9.70
CA GLU A 82 -0.03 2.89 -9.32
C GLU A 82 -1.04 2.97 -10.46
N ILE A 83 -1.22 4.14 -11.07
CA ILE A 83 -2.16 4.34 -12.19
C ILE A 83 -1.79 3.43 -13.36
N ALA A 84 -0.50 3.38 -13.75
CA ALA A 84 -0.03 2.52 -14.83
C ALA A 84 -0.31 1.03 -14.55
N ALA A 85 -0.01 0.57 -13.33
CA ALA A 85 -0.28 -0.81 -12.92
C ALA A 85 -1.77 -1.13 -13.02
N ARG A 86 -2.63 -0.29 -12.44
CA ARG A 86 -4.08 -0.53 -12.41
C ARG A 86 -4.72 -0.46 -13.78
N PHE A 87 -4.29 0.45 -14.62
CA PHE A 87 -4.76 0.52 -16.00
C PHE A 87 -4.51 -0.80 -16.73
N LEU A 88 -3.26 -1.30 -16.68
CA LEU A 88 -2.90 -2.55 -17.34
C LEU A 88 -3.55 -3.79 -16.72
N GLU A 89 -3.60 -3.87 -15.38
CA GLU A 89 -4.29 -4.98 -14.69
C GLU A 89 -5.75 -5.09 -15.09
N ARG A 90 -6.44 -3.96 -15.23
CA ARG A 90 -7.85 -3.94 -15.63
C ARG A 90 -8.06 -4.24 -17.09
N ARG A 91 -7.29 -3.59 -17.96
CA ARG A 91 -7.43 -3.76 -19.41
C ARG A 91 -7.16 -5.20 -19.82
N ASP A 92 -6.08 -5.77 -19.28
CA ASP A 92 -5.56 -7.06 -19.72
C ASP A 92 -5.99 -8.23 -18.80
N GLN A 93 -6.66 -7.94 -17.68
CA GLN A 93 -7.09 -8.93 -16.66
C GLN A 93 -5.91 -9.79 -16.14
N VAL A 94 -4.76 -9.18 -15.94
CA VAL A 94 -3.53 -9.82 -15.45
C VAL A 94 -3.04 -9.18 -14.16
N SER A 95 -2.19 -9.88 -13.41
CA SER A 95 -1.58 -9.36 -12.19
C SER A 95 -0.40 -8.45 -12.47
N LEU A 96 -0.04 -7.58 -11.50
CA LEU A 96 1.18 -6.76 -11.55
C LEU A 96 2.44 -7.62 -11.80
N ASP A 97 2.54 -8.81 -11.18
CA ASP A 97 3.66 -9.71 -11.42
C ASP A 97 3.76 -10.11 -12.89
N THR A 98 2.63 -10.35 -13.55
CA THR A 98 2.60 -10.64 -14.98
C THR A 98 3.03 -9.44 -15.80
N ILE A 99 2.57 -8.23 -15.46
CA ILE A 99 2.94 -7.00 -16.15
C ILE A 99 4.46 -6.78 -16.09
N ILE A 100 5.04 -6.84 -14.90
CA ILE A 100 6.48 -6.56 -14.72
C ILE A 100 7.37 -7.68 -15.29
N CYS A 101 6.89 -8.92 -15.31
CA CYS A 101 7.65 -10.03 -15.88
C CYS A 101 7.69 -10.04 -17.41
N GLU A 102 6.65 -9.58 -18.10
CA GLU A 102 6.51 -9.64 -19.55
C GLU A 102 7.15 -8.43 -20.23
N PRO A 103 8.13 -8.59 -21.16
CA PRO A 103 8.86 -7.48 -21.75
C PRO A 103 7.99 -6.43 -22.44
N THR A 104 6.95 -6.86 -23.17
CA THR A 104 6.03 -5.94 -23.88
C THR A 104 5.16 -5.16 -22.91
N ARG A 105 4.62 -5.81 -21.88
CA ARG A 105 3.76 -5.19 -20.89
C ARG A 105 4.52 -4.23 -19.98
N VAL A 106 5.72 -4.61 -19.57
CA VAL A 106 6.56 -3.74 -18.72
C VAL A 106 7.05 -2.50 -19.49
N ALA A 107 7.27 -2.61 -20.80
CA ALA A 107 7.59 -1.44 -21.62
C ALA A 107 6.40 -0.46 -21.68
N GLU A 108 5.19 -0.96 -21.90
CA GLU A 108 3.97 -0.14 -21.86
C GLU A 108 3.70 0.46 -20.47
N PHE A 109 3.92 -0.30 -19.41
CA PHE A 109 3.87 0.20 -18.04
C PHE A 109 4.80 1.41 -17.84
N ASP A 110 6.05 1.29 -18.29
CA ASP A 110 7.04 2.36 -18.18
C ASP A 110 6.59 3.62 -18.95
N GLU A 111 6.06 3.45 -20.15
CA GLU A 111 5.56 4.56 -20.98
C GLU A 111 4.39 5.29 -20.33
N ILE A 112 3.43 4.56 -19.78
CA ILE A 112 2.28 5.15 -19.08
C ILE A 112 2.76 5.91 -17.84
N ALA A 113 3.59 5.29 -16.99
CA ALA A 113 4.09 5.91 -15.79
C ALA A 113 4.90 7.18 -16.09
N GLN A 114 5.74 7.13 -17.14
CA GLN A 114 6.57 8.25 -17.57
C GLN A 114 5.75 9.42 -18.16
N ARG A 115 4.62 9.15 -18.80
CA ARG A 115 3.70 10.22 -19.27
C ARG A 115 3.02 10.93 -18.11
N ILE A 116 2.70 10.22 -17.02
CA ILE A 116 2.00 10.77 -15.86
C ILE A 116 2.95 11.58 -14.97
N SER A 117 4.14 11.06 -14.70
CA SER A 117 5.17 11.71 -13.90
C SER A 117 6.53 11.53 -14.58
N PRO A 118 6.94 12.43 -15.47
CA PRO A 118 8.21 12.31 -16.20
C PRO A 118 9.43 12.54 -15.32
N GLY A 119 10.60 12.10 -15.79
CA GLY A 119 11.89 12.41 -15.16
C GLY A 119 12.48 11.30 -14.28
N GLN A 120 11.74 10.26 -14.00
CA GLN A 120 12.24 9.14 -13.20
C GLN A 120 12.78 7.99 -14.08
N MET A 121 13.66 7.17 -13.50
CA MET A 121 14.15 5.96 -14.18
C MET A 121 13.06 4.88 -14.20
N ARG A 122 13.05 4.05 -15.25
CA ARG A 122 12.13 2.90 -15.36
C ARG A 122 12.10 2.03 -14.11
N LEU A 123 13.25 1.80 -13.52
CA LEU A 123 13.37 1.04 -12.29
C LEU A 123 12.62 1.66 -11.11
N GLN A 124 12.60 2.98 -10.99
CA GLN A 124 11.90 3.67 -9.89
C GLN A 124 10.40 3.41 -9.96
N TYR A 125 9.77 3.54 -11.13
CA TYR A 125 8.34 3.23 -11.30
C TYR A 125 8.03 1.75 -11.01
N ARG A 126 8.82 0.83 -11.58
CA ARG A 126 8.64 -0.62 -11.36
C ARG A 126 8.81 -1.00 -9.89
N TRP A 127 9.79 -0.37 -9.21
CA TRP A 127 10.03 -0.61 -7.80
C TRP A 127 8.92 -0.04 -6.91
N ALA A 128 8.41 1.15 -7.21
CA ALA A 128 7.26 1.74 -6.55
C ALA A 128 6.01 0.84 -6.69
N ALA A 129 5.75 0.29 -7.88
CA ALA A 129 4.66 -0.67 -8.08
C ALA A 129 4.83 -1.95 -7.22
N PHE A 130 6.03 -2.51 -7.13
CA PHE A 130 6.30 -3.64 -6.24
C PHE A 130 6.15 -3.29 -4.76
N ASN A 131 6.52 -2.08 -4.34
CA ASN A 131 6.32 -1.61 -2.97
C ASN A 131 4.83 -1.44 -2.65
N LEU A 132 4.03 -0.90 -3.57
CA LEU A 132 2.57 -0.83 -3.45
C LEU A 132 1.96 -2.22 -3.24
N ARG A 133 2.35 -3.21 -4.05
CA ARG A 133 1.92 -4.59 -3.88
C ARG A 133 2.29 -5.18 -2.51
N LYS A 134 3.54 -4.98 -2.07
CA LYS A 134 4.06 -5.55 -0.81
C LYS A 134 3.46 -4.93 0.43
N SER A 135 3.23 -3.62 0.39
CA SER A 135 2.71 -2.90 1.55
C SER A 135 1.21 -3.12 1.76
N GLY A 136 0.51 -3.76 0.80
CA GLY A 136 -0.95 -3.83 0.82
C GLY A 136 -1.57 -2.43 0.91
N LYS A 137 -0.81 -1.39 0.52
CA LYS A 137 -1.28 -0.02 0.58
C LYS A 137 -2.42 0.12 -0.41
N LEU A 138 -3.42 0.79 0.09
CA LEU A 138 -4.71 0.94 -0.47
C LEU A 138 -4.64 1.88 -1.65
N GLU A 139 -5.25 1.44 -2.70
CA GLU A 139 -5.29 2.13 -3.97
C GLU A 139 -6.36 3.21 -3.91
N PRO A 140 -6.17 4.38 -4.55
CA PRO A 140 -7.21 5.39 -4.67
C PRO A 140 -8.53 4.84 -5.20
N GLU A 141 -8.46 3.80 -6.03
CA GLU A 141 -9.63 3.11 -6.56
C GLU A 141 -10.46 2.34 -5.52
N LEU A 142 -9.83 1.91 -4.42
CA LEU A 142 -10.58 1.29 -3.33
C LEU A 142 -11.46 2.32 -2.62
N VAL A 143 -11.01 3.56 -2.51
CA VAL A 143 -11.82 4.66 -1.97
C VAL A 143 -13.04 4.91 -2.84
N ALA A 144 -12.88 4.93 -4.15
CA ALA A 144 -14.01 5.11 -5.08
C ALA A 144 -15.04 3.95 -5.04
N ARG A 145 -14.67 2.80 -4.48
CA ARG A 145 -15.58 1.66 -4.27
C ARG A 145 -16.24 1.65 -2.88
N VAL A 146 -15.78 2.49 -1.97
CA VAL A 146 -16.46 2.68 -0.69
C VAL A 146 -17.76 3.41 -0.96
N ARG A 147 -18.88 2.78 -0.62
CA ARG A 147 -20.17 3.48 -0.65
C ARG A 147 -20.12 4.66 0.32
N PRO A 148 -20.82 5.76 0.01
CA PRO A 148 -20.98 6.83 0.97
C PRO A 148 -21.40 6.28 2.34
N PRO A 149 -21.02 6.93 3.44
CA PRO A 149 -21.46 6.51 4.76
C PRO A 149 -22.99 6.38 4.78
N THR A 150 -23.49 5.29 5.35
CA THR A 150 -24.93 5.04 5.48
C THR A 150 -25.57 6.01 6.46
N SER A 151 -24.77 6.52 7.40
CA SER A 151 -25.19 7.55 8.36
C SER A 151 -23.96 8.31 8.86
N VAL A 152 -24.15 9.59 9.14
CA VAL A 152 -23.14 10.45 9.79
C VAL A 152 -23.79 11.00 11.08
N ILE A 153 -23.11 10.79 12.19
CA ILE A 153 -23.58 11.18 13.53
C ILE A 153 -22.53 12.11 14.14
N ASN A 154 -22.93 13.32 14.50
CA ASN A 154 -22.06 14.29 15.19
C ASN A 154 -22.51 14.44 16.64
N LEU A 155 -21.59 14.23 17.59
CA LEU A 155 -21.88 14.24 19.01
C LEU A 155 -20.78 14.97 19.80
N PRO A 156 -21.13 15.84 20.75
CA PRO A 156 -20.17 16.34 21.72
C PRO A 156 -19.77 15.22 22.68
N VAL A 157 -18.46 15.03 22.86
CA VAL A 157 -17.94 13.87 23.62
C VAL A 157 -18.38 13.85 25.06
N HIS A 158 -18.53 15.02 25.71
CA HIS A 158 -19.00 15.12 27.10
C HIS A 158 -20.46 14.67 27.30
N ARG A 159 -21.24 14.53 26.20
CA ARG A 159 -22.65 14.03 26.23
C ARG A 159 -22.78 12.61 25.74
N LEU A 160 -21.67 11.91 25.42
CA LEU A 160 -21.73 10.56 24.92
C LEU A 160 -22.22 9.58 25.98
N VAL A 161 -23.28 8.86 25.66
CA VAL A 161 -23.65 7.62 26.36
C VAL A 161 -22.99 6.47 25.59
N LEU A 162 -21.86 5.99 26.12
CA LEU A 162 -21.00 5.02 25.41
C LEU A 162 -21.75 3.75 24.98
N ASP A 163 -22.74 3.32 25.78
CA ASP A 163 -23.51 2.11 25.48
C ASP A 163 -24.57 2.30 24.37
N GLU A 164 -24.88 3.52 24.01
CA GLU A 164 -25.78 3.87 22.92
C GLU A 164 -25.05 4.01 21.57
N LEU A 165 -23.71 4.09 21.60
CA LEU A 165 -22.94 4.17 20.38
C LEU A 165 -23.11 2.93 19.48
N PRO A 166 -23.12 3.10 18.13
CA PRO A 166 -23.28 1.98 17.22
C PRO A 166 -22.13 1.01 17.32
N ARG A 167 -22.42 -0.29 17.24
CA ARG A 167 -21.41 -1.36 17.15
C ARG A 167 -20.96 -1.63 15.71
N SER A 168 -21.46 -0.84 14.78
CA SER A 168 -21.16 -0.94 13.36
C SER A 168 -19.71 -0.57 13.06
N GLN A 169 -19.22 -1.04 11.94
CA GLN A 169 -17.95 -0.58 11.40
C GLN A 169 -18.07 0.84 10.84
N GLY A 170 -16.95 1.56 10.83
CA GLY A 170 -16.95 2.93 10.33
C GLY A 170 -15.62 3.65 10.47
N VAL A 171 -15.68 4.92 10.14
CA VAL A 171 -14.62 5.90 10.36
C VAL A 171 -15.11 6.92 11.38
N TYR A 172 -14.21 7.40 12.21
CA TYR A 172 -14.52 8.41 13.22
C TYR A 172 -13.49 9.53 13.18
N LEU A 173 -13.96 10.75 13.47
CA LEU A 173 -13.15 11.95 13.44
C LEU A 173 -13.36 12.70 14.77
N PHE A 174 -12.27 13.07 15.44
CA PHE A 174 -12.31 13.92 16.62
C PHE A 174 -11.95 15.35 16.26
N PHE A 175 -12.77 16.30 16.76
CA PHE A 175 -12.60 17.73 16.53
C PHE A 175 -12.53 18.48 17.86
N ASP A 176 -11.70 19.53 17.90
CA ASP A 176 -11.72 20.58 18.88
C ASP A 176 -12.21 21.84 18.16
N ASP A 177 -13.44 22.26 18.45
CA ASP A 177 -14.17 23.19 17.60
C ASP A 177 -14.11 22.76 16.12
N ASP A 178 -13.55 23.61 15.25
CA ASP A 178 -13.39 23.31 13.83
C ASP A 178 -12.07 22.60 13.48
N GLN A 179 -11.19 22.39 14.47
CA GLN A 179 -9.89 21.76 14.23
C GLN A 179 -9.99 20.25 14.27
N LEU A 180 -9.73 19.60 13.15
CA LEU A 180 -9.66 18.14 13.09
C LEU A 180 -8.40 17.62 13.82
N LEU A 181 -8.60 16.94 14.93
CA LEU A 181 -7.52 16.38 15.74
C LEU A 181 -7.05 15.01 15.27
N TYR A 182 -7.99 14.12 14.97
CA TYR A 182 -7.67 12.74 14.67
C TYR A 182 -8.73 12.08 13.79
N VAL A 183 -8.30 11.21 12.88
CA VAL A 183 -9.14 10.31 12.09
C VAL A 183 -8.73 8.86 12.38
N GLY A 184 -9.70 7.97 12.50
CA GLY A 184 -9.45 6.54 12.67
C GLY A 184 -10.54 5.68 12.07
N GLU A 185 -10.22 4.41 11.78
CA GLU A 185 -11.15 3.40 11.30
C GLU A 185 -11.32 2.28 12.32
N THR A 186 -12.44 1.60 12.26
CA THR A 186 -12.69 0.46 13.15
C THR A 186 -13.79 -0.47 12.62
N GLU A 187 -13.77 -1.72 13.06
CA GLU A 187 -14.85 -2.67 12.89
C GLU A 187 -15.99 -2.47 13.91
N ASN A 188 -15.72 -1.75 15.00
CA ASN A 188 -16.70 -1.48 16.04
C ASN A 188 -16.47 -0.08 16.63
N LEU A 189 -17.28 0.88 16.22
CA LEU A 189 -17.19 2.28 16.63
C LEU A 189 -17.29 2.43 18.15
N ARG A 190 -18.26 1.75 18.80
CA ARG A 190 -18.42 1.82 20.26
C ARG A 190 -17.15 1.44 21.02
N SER A 191 -16.62 0.28 20.72
CA SER A 191 -15.42 -0.24 21.40
C SER A 191 -14.21 0.65 21.17
N ARG A 192 -14.07 1.20 19.95
CA ARG A 192 -12.93 2.03 19.60
C ARG A 192 -13.00 3.41 20.24
N ILE A 193 -14.16 4.06 20.23
CA ILE A 193 -14.36 5.34 20.90
C ILE A 193 -14.15 5.21 22.41
N LYS A 194 -14.74 4.17 23.04
CA LYS A 194 -14.52 3.89 24.46
C LYS A 194 -13.02 3.76 24.78
N LYS A 195 -12.28 3.01 23.95
CA LYS A 195 -10.83 2.85 24.12
C LYS A 195 -10.08 4.17 24.04
N HIS A 196 -10.43 5.06 23.10
CA HIS A 196 -9.78 6.36 23.01
C HIS A 196 -10.04 7.26 24.20
N LEU A 197 -11.26 7.25 24.72
CA LEU A 197 -11.64 8.08 25.87
C LEU A 197 -11.06 7.54 27.20
N ASP A 198 -10.86 6.23 27.30
CA ASP A 198 -10.27 5.59 28.47
C ASP A 198 -8.73 5.67 28.46
N HIS A 199 -8.11 5.14 27.41
CA HIS A 199 -6.65 5.18 27.22
C HIS A 199 -6.30 5.12 25.71
N SER A 200 -6.19 6.28 25.09
CA SER A 200 -5.84 6.35 23.67
C SER A 200 -4.46 5.78 23.38
N ASP A 201 -4.36 4.87 22.40
CA ASP A 201 -3.10 4.37 21.85
C ASP A 201 -2.38 5.40 20.96
N ASN A 202 -3.05 6.48 20.54
CA ASN A 202 -2.42 7.63 19.91
C ASN A 202 -1.89 8.60 20.98
N LYS A 203 -0.56 8.70 21.12
CA LYS A 203 0.09 9.53 22.14
C LYS A 203 -0.24 11.02 22.05
N GLY A 204 -0.46 11.55 20.85
CA GLY A 204 -0.84 12.94 20.63
C GLY A 204 -2.24 13.21 21.16
N LEU A 205 -3.20 12.41 20.72
CA LEU A 205 -4.58 12.49 21.19
C LEU A 205 -4.69 12.24 22.70
N ALA A 206 -3.97 11.26 23.25
CA ALA A 206 -3.94 10.99 24.67
C ALA A 206 -3.46 12.19 25.50
N ARG A 207 -2.37 12.85 25.08
CA ARG A 207 -1.86 14.07 25.74
C ARG A 207 -2.85 15.23 25.65
N TRP A 208 -3.53 15.37 24.51
CA TRP A 208 -4.52 16.41 24.32
C TRP A 208 -5.72 16.20 25.27
N LEU A 209 -6.27 14.97 25.33
CA LEU A 209 -7.37 14.60 26.22
C LEU A 209 -6.99 14.80 27.69
N TRP A 210 -5.77 14.44 28.08
CA TRP A 210 -5.27 14.67 29.43
C TRP A 210 -5.21 16.15 29.80
N LYS A 211 -4.82 17.01 28.87
CA LYS A 211 -4.62 18.43 29.12
C LYS A 211 -5.93 19.22 29.10
N PHE A 212 -6.82 18.93 28.17
CA PHE A 212 -8.00 19.72 27.88
C PHE A 212 -9.32 19.05 28.27
N GLY A 213 -9.30 17.77 28.58
CA GLY A 213 -10.52 17.01 28.88
C GLY A 213 -11.36 16.73 27.64
N THR A 214 -12.68 16.58 27.87
CA THR A 214 -13.65 16.25 26.81
C THR A 214 -14.66 17.36 26.52
N GLU A 215 -14.61 18.51 27.20
CA GLU A 215 -15.63 19.56 27.08
C GLU A 215 -15.52 20.21 25.72
N GLY A 216 -14.71 20.53 25.03
CA GLY A 216 -14.67 21.07 23.65
C GLY A 216 -14.61 20.01 22.57
N LEU A 217 -14.50 18.74 22.96
CA LEU A 217 -14.28 17.66 22.02
C LEU A 217 -15.59 17.20 21.38
N ASN A 218 -15.59 17.14 20.06
CA ASN A 218 -16.68 16.57 19.25
C ASN A 218 -16.18 15.33 18.50
N VAL A 219 -17.10 14.39 18.25
CA VAL A 219 -16.82 13.22 17.43
C VAL A 219 -17.86 13.11 16.32
N GLU A 220 -17.37 12.96 15.10
CA GLU A 220 -18.15 12.57 13.93
C GLU A 220 -17.97 11.07 13.71
N LEU A 221 -19.05 10.33 13.64
CA LEU A 221 -19.09 8.91 13.34
C LEU A 221 -19.66 8.71 11.94
N GLN A 222 -18.90 8.15 11.04
CA GLN A 222 -19.32 7.81 9.69
C GLN A 222 -19.52 6.28 9.61
N LEU A 223 -20.77 5.84 9.67
CA LEU A 223 -21.11 4.42 9.61
C LEU A 223 -20.97 3.92 8.18
N LEU A 224 -20.31 2.80 8.01
CA LEU A 224 -20.12 2.14 6.72
C LEU A 224 -20.99 0.89 6.62
N ASP A 225 -21.36 0.54 5.38
CA ASP A 225 -22.07 -0.69 5.06
C ASP A 225 -21.30 -1.91 5.59
N ASP A 226 -21.99 -2.88 6.18
CA ASP A 226 -21.39 -4.11 6.74
C ASP A 226 -20.62 -4.93 5.68
N ALA A 227 -20.97 -4.79 4.41
CA ALA A 227 -20.23 -5.40 3.30
C ALA A 227 -18.91 -4.68 2.96
N THR A 228 -18.60 -3.52 3.60
CA THR A 228 -17.36 -2.80 3.36
C THR A 228 -16.17 -3.60 3.89
N LYS A 229 -15.27 -4.00 2.99
CA LYS A 229 -14.07 -4.75 3.35
C LYS A 229 -13.09 -3.89 4.16
N SER A 230 -12.32 -4.51 5.05
CA SER A 230 -11.33 -3.85 5.90
C SER A 230 -10.34 -2.99 5.10
N ASN A 231 -9.87 -3.46 3.95
CA ASN A 231 -8.96 -2.69 3.11
C ASN A 231 -9.62 -1.42 2.53
N ALA A 232 -10.89 -1.48 2.14
CA ALA A 232 -11.63 -0.30 1.66
C ALA A 232 -11.85 0.71 2.79
N ARG A 233 -12.20 0.26 4.00
CA ARG A 233 -12.35 1.12 5.18
C ARG A 233 -11.05 1.83 5.54
N LYS A 234 -9.92 1.12 5.54
CA LYS A 234 -8.59 1.71 5.73
C LYS A 234 -8.20 2.71 4.64
N ALA A 235 -8.60 2.46 3.37
CA ALA A 235 -8.39 3.39 2.29
C ALA A 235 -9.13 4.70 2.53
N PHE A 236 -10.36 4.59 2.97
CA PHE A 236 -11.19 5.74 3.26
C PHE A 236 -10.61 6.58 4.42
N GLU A 237 -10.17 5.93 5.50
CA GLU A 237 -9.43 6.60 6.59
C GLU A 237 -8.20 7.35 6.05
N LEU A 238 -7.37 6.69 5.24
CA LEU A 238 -6.15 7.28 4.70
C LEU A 238 -6.45 8.49 3.80
N GLU A 239 -7.51 8.43 3.01
CA GLU A 239 -7.96 9.54 2.18
C GLU A 239 -8.39 10.74 3.03
N LEU A 240 -9.17 10.50 4.09
CA LEU A 240 -9.56 11.55 5.02
C LEU A 240 -8.35 12.17 5.74
N ILE A 241 -7.36 11.35 6.13
CA ILE A 241 -6.12 11.85 6.72
C ILE A 241 -5.36 12.76 5.73
N ARG A 242 -5.25 12.36 4.47
CA ARG A 242 -4.55 13.13 3.44
C ARG A 242 -5.27 14.42 3.05
N SER A 243 -6.57 14.34 2.86
CA SER A 243 -7.38 15.49 2.40
C SER A 243 -7.65 16.51 3.51
N ARG A 244 -7.82 16.06 4.75
CA ARG A 244 -8.20 16.93 5.88
C ARG A 244 -7.06 17.27 6.86
N ASN A 245 -5.90 16.61 6.71
CA ASN A 245 -4.66 16.90 7.44
C ASN A 245 -4.82 17.01 8.97
N PRO A 246 -5.31 15.97 9.68
CA PRO A 246 -5.53 15.99 11.12
C PRO A 246 -4.22 16.18 11.90
N VAL A 247 -4.33 16.78 13.10
CA VAL A 247 -3.16 17.17 13.94
C VAL A 247 -2.36 15.95 14.40
N PHE A 248 -3.03 14.88 14.83
CA PHE A 248 -2.39 13.77 15.55
C PHE A 248 -2.23 12.49 14.73
N ASN A 249 -2.70 12.46 13.49
CA ASN A 249 -2.37 11.35 12.62
C ASN A 249 -0.92 11.47 12.13
N ILE A 250 -0.19 10.35 12.20
CA ILE A 250 1.17 10.28 11.64
C ILE A 250 1.04 10.42 10.12
N LYS A 251 1.64 11.46 9.58
CA LYS A 251 1.83 11.58 8.12
C LYS A 251 2.77 10.48 7.68
N ARG A 252 2.27 9.50 6.97
CA ARG A 252 3.06 8.42 6.35
C ARG A 252 3.20 8.66 4.87
#